data_aa8e7fd988e396ae775b72514c723c2f
#
_entry.id   aa8e7fd988e396ae775b72514c723c2f
#
_cell.length_a   1.000
_cell.length_b   1.000
_cell.length_c   1.000
_cell.angle_alpha   90.00
_cell.angle_beta   90.00
_cell.angle_gamma   90.00
#
_symmetry.space_group_name_H-M   'P 1'
#
loop_
_entity.id
_entity.type
_entity.pdbx_description
1 polymer ?
#
loop_
_entity_poly.entity_id
_entity_poly.type
_entity_poly.pdbx_seq_one_letter_code
_entity_poly.pdbx_strand_id
1 'polypeptide(L)'
;RENPQGDGRAVIFFASACVGGRRLGRFRPQLFGDWFLTAPQVSFENSAHAVVVGAGLGGLAAALRLRARGLRVSVVERLDGPGGRAYEFVRGAHRYDAGPTVLTAPVLFEELFALFGERLADHIELMPVTPWYRMQFDDGSVFNYGGSTEQIQAEIAKFSVADAARYPAY
;
A
#
# COMPACT_ATOMS: atom_id res chain seq x y z
N ARG A 1 -6.19 3.91 43.91
CA ARG A 1 -5.02 3.00 43.97
C ARG A 1 -4.20 3.31 42.73
N GLU A 2 -3.08 3.98 42.96
CA GLU A 2 -2.08 4.33 41.98
C GLU A 2 -1.48 3.07 41.36
N ASN A 3 -1.36 3.04 40.06
CA ASN A 3 -0.62 2.04 39.33
C ASN A 3 0.80 2.62 39.09
N PRO A 4 1.82 2.16 39.80
CA PRO A 4 3.17 2.61 39.56
C PRO A 4 3.81 1.71 38.53
N GLN A 5 3.79 2.05 37.27
CA GLN A 5 4.84 1.70 36.31
C GLN A 5 4.43 2.06 34.88
N GLY A 6 5.16 3.03 34.34
CA GLY A 6 5.29 3.23 32.91
C GLY A 6 4.27 4.19 32.30
N ASP A 7 4.68 5.41 32.06
CA ASP A 7 4.00 6.40 31.20
C ASP A 7 4.01 5.91 29.73
N GLY A 8 3.28 4.83 29.52
CA GLY A 8 3.05 4.23 28.22
C GLY A 8 2.03 5.06 27.44
N ARG A 9 2.44 6.19 26.88
CA ARG A 9 1.59 6.96 25.99
C ARG A 9 1.21 6.11 24.80
N ALA A 10 -0.07 5.72 24.73
CA ALA A 10 -0.64 5.11 23.53
C ALA A 10 -0.79 6.20 22.46
N VAL A 11 -0.08 6.06 21.35
CA VAL A 11 -0.26 6.91 20.18
C VAL A 11 -1.22 6.22 19.24
N ILE A 12 -2.40 6.81 19.02
CA ILE A 12 -3.42 6.27 18.14
C ILE A 12 -3.28 6.96 16.77
N PHE A 13 -2.97 6.17 15.75
CA PHE A 13 -2.95 6.64 14.36
C PHE A 13 -4.22 6.18 13.65
N PHE A 14 -4.97 7.15 13.13
CA PHE A 14 -6.13 6.86 12.28
C PHE A 14 -5.70 6.83 10.81
N ALA A 15 -5.69 5.67 10.20
CA ALA A 15 -5.66 5.57 8.74
C ALA A 15 -7.09 5.78 8.25
N SER A 16 -7.42 7.01 7.85
CA SER A 16 -8.76 7.44 7.55
C SER A 16 -9.38 6.69 6.37
N ALA A 17 -10.37 5.89 6.65
CA ALA A 17 -11.51 5.63 5.77
C ALA A 17 -12.71 5.31 6.66
N CYS A 18 -13.32 6.34 7.26
CA CYS A 18 -14.60 6.20 7.96
C CYS A 18 -15.75 6.18 6.96
N VAL A 19 -16.48 5.07 6.88
CA VAL A 19 -17.91 5.07 6.53
C VAL A 19 -18.60 3.95 7.31
N GLY A 20 -19.56 4.31 8.17
CA GLY A 20 -20.60 3.42 8.71
C GLY A 20 -20.21 2.61 9.96
N GLY A 21 -20.81 2.96 11.09
CA GLY A 21 -20.64 2.33 12.40
C GLY A 21 -21.03 0.86 12.48
N ARG A 22 -20.05 -0.02 12.38
CA ARG A 22 -20.15 -1.43 12.82
C ARG A 22 -18.96 -1.77 13.71
N ARG A 23 -19.15 -2.73 14.61
CA ARG A 23 -18.15 -3.15 15.63
C ARG A 23 -16.84 -3.61 14.98
N LEU A 24 -15.73 -3.19 15.58
CA LEU A 24 -14.37 -3.60 15.24
C LEU A 24 -14.21 -5.12 15.47
N GLY A 25 -13.91 -5.88 14.42
CA GLY A 25 -13.51 -7.28 14.52
C GLY A 25 -12.07 -7.42 15.04
N ARG A 26 -11.76 -8.52 15.72
CA ARG A 26 -10.39 -8.84 16.11
C ARG A 26 -9.63 -9.39 14.90
N PHE A 27 -8.52 -8.76 14.58
CA PHE A 27 -7.56 -9.29 13.61
C PHE A 27 -6.95 -10.59 14.13
N ARG A 28 -7.03 -11.68 13.38
CA ARG A 28 -6.37 -12.95 13.70
C ARG A 28 -4.95 -12.93 13.11
N PRO A 29 -3.88 -13.08 13.94
CA PRO A 29 -2.48 -13.00 13.48
C PRO A 29 -2.08 -14.10 12.49
N GLN A 30 -2.89 -15.12 12.30
CA GLN A 30 -2.57 -16.34 11.56
C GLN A 30 -2.45 -16.17 10.04
N LEU A 31 -2.89 -15.03 9.46
CA LEU A 31 -2.82 -14.79 8.02
C LEU A 31 -1.49 -14.18 7.53
N PHE A 32 -0.67 -13.69 8.45
CA PHE A 32 0.63 -13.08 8.12
C PHE A 32 1.81 -13.87 8.71
N GLY A 33 1.71 -15.18 8.91
CA GLY A 33 2.80 -16.04 9.34
C GLY A 33 3.79 -15.43 10.35
N ASP A 34 4.82 -16.14 10.70
CA ASP A 34 5.90 -15.71 11.61
C ASP A 34 6.70 -14.47 11.15
N TRP A 35 6.35 -13.91 10.00
CA TRP A 35 7.00 -12.75 9.36
C TRP A 35 7.00 -11.48 10.23
N PHE A 36 5.92 -11.25 11.00
CA PHE A 36 5.88 -10.17 11.98
C PHE A 36 6.77 -10.41 13.22
N LEU A 37 7.22 -11.64 13.43
CA LEU A 37 7.97 -12.03 14.62
C LEU A 37 9.50 -12.01 14.43
N THR A 38 9.99 -12.00 13.18
CA THR A 38 11.43 -12.12 12.86
C THR A 38 12.14 -10.79 12.54
N ALA A 39 11.42 -9.66 12.57
CA ALA A 39 12.05 -8.35 12.44
C ALA A 39 13.12 -8.16 13.54
N PRO A 40 14.30 -7.55 13.24
CA PRO A 40 15.37 -7.40 14.22
C PRO A 40 14.85 -6.75 15.50
N GLN A 41 15.02 -7.47 16.62
CA GLN A 41 14.59 -7.03 17.94
C GLN A 41 15.51 -5.90 18.39
N VAL A 42 15.15 -4.66 18.11
CA VAL A 42 15.77 -3.53 18.77
C VAL A 42 15.15 -3.44 20.16
N SER A 43 15.91 -3.81 21.19
CA SER A 43 15.47 -3.75 22.59
C SER A 43 15.37 -2.29 23.02
N PHE A 44 14.15 -1.79 23.10
CA PHE A 44 13.87 -0.51 23.76
C PHE A 44 13.29 -0.82 25.15
N GLU A 45 13.96 -0.38 26.20
CA GLU A 45 13.51 -0.54 27.59
C GLU A 45 12.20 0.20 27.91
N ASN A 46 11.66 0.94 26.98
CA ASN A 46 10.39 1.68 27.11
C ASN A 46 9.66 1.79 25.77
N SER A 47 9.29 0.67 25.14
CA SER A 47 8.61 0.69 23.84
C SER A 47 7.16 1.16 24.01
N ALA A 48 6.87 2.37 23.59
CA ALA A 48 5.51 2.84 23.42
C ALA A 48 4.71 1.84 22.54
N HIS A 49 3.44 1.65 22.85
CA HIS A 49 2.55 0.80 22.09
C HIS A 49 1.72 1.67 21.14
N ALA A 50 1.85 1.45 19.85
CA ALA A 50 1.04 2.09 18.83
C ALA A 50 -0.14 1.20 18.42
N VAL A 51 -1.31 1.79 18.28
CA VAL A 51 -2.49 1.13 17.73
C VAL A 51 -2.83 1.79 16.40
N VAL A 52 -2.81 1.03 15.31
CA VAL A 52 -3.18 1.48 13.97
C VAL A 52 -4.58 0.97 13.68
N VAL A 53 -5.50 1.88 13.39
CA VAL A 53 -6.88 1.56 13.08
C VAL A 53 -7.08 1.54 11.57
N GLY A 54 -7.36 0.35 11.04
CA GLY A 54 -7.52 0.05 9.63
C GLY A 54 -6.28 -0.62 9.03
N ALA A 55 -6.49 -1.77 8.36
CA ALA A 55 -5.47 -2.56 7.67
C ALA A 55 -5.53 -2.40 6.15
N GLY A 56 -5.89 -1.21 5.64
CA GLY A 56 -5.65 -0.83 4.26
C GLY A 56 -4.17 -0.54 4.00
N LEU A 57 -3.77 -0.29 2.75
CA LEU A 57 -2.36 -0.05 2.39
C LEU A 57 -1.70 1.04 3.24
N GLY A 58 -2.40 2.16 3.50
CA GLY A 58 -1.88 3.24 4.35
C GLY A 58 -1.67 2.81 5.81
N GLY A 59 -2.61 2.06 6.38
CA GLY A 59 -2.50 1.54 7.74
C GLY A 59 -1.37 0.53 7.89
N LEU A 60 -1.24 -0.39 6.93
CA LEU A 60 -0.16 -1.36 6.89
C LEU A 60 1.21 -0.67 6.74
N ALA A 61 1.33 0.32 5.85
CA ALA A 61 2.57 1.09 5.69
C ALA A 61 2.94 1.86 6.97
N ALA A 62 1.96 2.46 7.66
CA ALA A 62 2.18 3.12 8.94
C ALA A 62 2.63 2.12 10.02
N ALA A 63 1.97 0.96 10.11
CA ALA A 63 2.31 -0.09 11.07
C ALA A 63 3.75 -0.59 10.87
N LEU A 64 4.14 -0.85 9.62
CA LEU A 64 5.51 -1.29 9.28
C LEU A 64 6.55 -0.23 9.66
N ARG A 65 6.33 1.04 9.30
CA ARG A 65 7.26 2.13 9.65
C ARG A 65 7.38 2.34 11.16
N LEU A 66 6.29 2.23 11.90
CA LEU A 66 6.30 2.30 13.36
C LEU A 66 7.05 1.11 13.97
N ARG A 67 6.81 -0.08 13.44
CA ARG A 67 7.50 -1.29 13.87
C ARG A 67 9.02 -1.20 13.60
N ALA A 68 9.41 -0.72 12.43
CA ALA A 68 10.83 -0.51 12.08
C ALA A 68 11.53 0.50 13.00
N ARG A 69 10.76 1.41 13.63
CA ARG A 69 11.26 2.32 14.66
C ARG A 69 11.29 1.71 16.07
N GLY A 70 10.97 0.42 16.20
CA GLY A 70 11.05 -0.32 17.45
C GLY A 70 9.79 -0.27 18.33
N LEU A 71 8.70 0.36 17.90
CA LEU A 71 7.47 0.37 18.66
C LEU A 71 6.79 -1.01 18.62
N ARG A 72 6.08 -1.36 19.70
CA ARG A 72 5.06 -2.40 19.61
C ARG A 72 3.89 -1.86 18.81
N VAL A 73 3.38 -2.64 17.86
CA VAL A 73 2.29 -2.19 17.00
C VAL A 73 1.15 -3.20 17.02
N SER A 74 -0.06 -2.73 17.23
CA SER A 74 -1.30 -3.48 17.00
C SER A 74 -2.06 -2.85 15.85
N VAL A 75 -2.51 -3.68 14.92
CA VAL A 75 -3.40 -3.25 13.84
C VAL A 75 -4.80 -3.77 14.13
N VAL A 76 -5.79 -2.89 14.06
CA VAL A 76 -7.20 -3.22 14.27
C VAL A 76 -7.93 -3.00 12.96
N GLU A 77 -8.56 -4.05 12.43
CA GLU A 77 -9.34 -4.01 11.20
C GLU A 77 -10.79 -4.42 11.49
N ARG A 78 -11.75 -3.75 10.87
CA ARG A 78 -13.17 -4.04 11.03
C ARG A 78 -13.68 -5.16 10.12
N LEU A 79 -12.99 -5.39 8.99
CA LEU A 79 -13.29 -6.45 8.03
C LEU A 79 -12.60 -7.75 8.46
N ASP A 80 -12.97 -8.85 7.82
CA ASP A 80 -12.41 -10.17 8.11
C ASP A 80 -10.94 -10.33 7.67
N GLY A 81 -10.43 -9.39 6.86
CA GLY A 81 -9.04 -9.39 6.37
C GLY A 81 -8.52 -7.99 6.04
N PRO A 82 -7.19 -7.88 5.87
CA PRO A 82 -6.54 -6.65 5.44
C PRO A 82 -6.78 -6.35 3.96
N GLY A 83 -6.40 -5.14 3.53
CA GLY A 83 -6.46 -4.72 2.13
C GLY A 83 -7.19 -3.40 1.93
N GLY A 84 -8.26 -3.15 2.70
CA GLY A 84 -9.06 -1.94 2.55
C GLY A 84 -9.65 -1.83 1.15
N ARG A 85 -9.29 -0.80 0.36
CA ARG A 85 -9.72 -0.64 -1.03
C ARG A 85 -8.97 -1.54 -2.03
N ALA A 86 -7.89 -2.18 -1.61
CA ALA A 86 -7.21 -3.21 -2.38
C ALA A 86 -7.61 -4.62 -1.89
N TYR A 87 -8.84 -4.75 -1.37
CA TYR A 87 -9.40 -6.00 -0.86
C TYR A 87 -9.83 -6.89 -2.03
N GLU A 88 -9.61 -8.19 -1.86
CA GLU A 88 -10.14 -9.22 -2.76
C GLU A 88 -11.41 -9.83 -2.14
N PHE A 89 -12.45 -10.01 -2.92
CA PHE A 89 -13.63 -10.75 -2.48
C PHE A 89 -13.88 -12.00 -3.33
N VAL A 90 -14.36 -13.04 -2.67
CA VAL A 90 -14.59 -14.35 -3.28
C VAL A 90 -16.09 -14.63 -3.35
N ARG A 91 -16.56 -15.05 -4.53
CA ARG A 91 -17.93 -15.54 -4.72
C ARG A 91 -17.90 -16.91 -5.39
N GLY A 92 -18.17 -17.96 -4.63
CA GLY A 92 -18.05 -19.33 -5.10
C GLY A 92 -16.59 -19.64 -5.49
N ALA A 93 -16.35 -20.04 -6.74
CA ALA A 93 -15.01 -20.31 -7.26
C ALA A 93 -14.31 -19.08 -7.86
N HIS A 94 -14.93 -17.91 -7.85
CA HIS A 94 -14.42 -16.72 -8.51
C HIS A 94 -13.82 -15.73 -7.49
N ARG A 95 -12.68 -15.13 -7.86
CA ARG A 95 -12.00 -14.08 -7.11
C ARG A 95 -12.08 -12.77 -7.89
N TYR A 96 -12.33 -11.68 -7.18
CA TYR A 96 -12.50 -10.36 -7.76
C TYR A 96 -11.70 -9.34 -6.95
N ASP A 97 -10.85 -8.59 -7.63
CA ASP A 97 -10.19 -7.43 -7.04
C ASP A 97 -11.21 -6.31 -6.83
N ALA A 98 -11.28 -5.79 -5.61
CA ALA A 98 -12.18 -4.69 -5.27
C ALA A 98 -11.58 -3.31 -5.57
N GLY A 99 -10.35 -3.25 -6.04
CA GLY A 99 -9.58 -2.03 -6.20
C GLY A 99 -8.55 -2.07 -7.31
N PRO A 100 -7.46 -1.32 -7.15
CA PRO A 100 -6.45 -1.19 -8.18
C PRO A 100 -5.76 -2.53 -8.46
N THR A 101 -5.69 -2.88 -9.73
CA THR A 101 -4.96 -4.05 -10.25
C THR A 101 -3.56 -3.67 -10.75
N VAL A 102 -3.28 -2.36 -10.84
CA VAL A 102 -1.99 -1.83 -11.32
C VAL A 102 -1.29 -1.10 -10.19
N LEU A 103 -0.03 -1.51 -9.94
CA LEU A 103 0.86 -0.86 -9.01
C LEU A 103 1.60 0.27 -9.73
N THR A 104 1.25 1.53 -9.45
CA THR A 104 1.84 2.70 -10.12
C THR A 104 3.17 3.16 -9.50
N ALA A 105 3.46 2.75 -8.26
CA ALA A 105 4.67 3.16 -7.53
C ALA A 105 5.26 1.98 -6.75
N PRO A 106 5.84 0.96 -7.44
CA PRO A 106 6.43 -0.21 -6.78
C PRO A 106 7.55 0.15 -5.80
N VAL A 107 8.30 1.21 -6.07
CA VAL A 107 9.38 1.70 -5.18
C VAL A 107 8.91 1.95 -3.74
N LEU A 108 7.67 2.34 -3.51
CA LEU A 108 7.12 2.55 -2.18
C LEU A 108 6.94 1.22 -1.41
N PHE A 109 6.68 0.14 -2.13
CA PHE A 109 6.62 -1.21 -1.54
C PHE A 109 8.03 -1.74 -1.30
N GLU A 110 8.95 -1.55 -2.24
CA GLU A 110 10.37 -1.91 -2.07
C GLU A 110 10.96 -1.26 -0.81
N GLU A 111 10.65 0.02 -0.58
CA GLU A 111 11.07 0.74 0.64
C GLU A 111 10.52 0.06 1.91
N LEU A 112 9.26 -0.36 1.93
CA LEU A 112 8.65 -1.01 3.10
C LEU A 112 9.30 -2.37 3.39
N PHE A 113 9.61 -3.16 2.37
CA PHE A 113 10.30 -4.44 2.52
C PHE A 113 11.75 -4.22 3.01
N ALA A 114 12.44 -3.22 2.44
CA ALA A 114 13.80 -2.88 2.83
C ALA A 114 13.95 -2.46 4.31
N LEU A 115 12.89 -1.91 4.93
CA LEU A 115 12.87 -1.61 6.37
C LEU A 115 13.17 -2.84 7.25
N PHE A 116 12.92 -4.04 6.73
CA PHE A 116 13.10 -5.31 7.44
C PHE A 116 14.21 -6.18 6.82
N GLY A 117 15.00 -5.62 5.91
CA GLY A 117 16.06 -6.35 5.21
C GLY A 117 15.56 -7.31 4.13
N GLU A 118 14.31 -7.18 3.74
CA GLU A 118 13.66 -8.02 2.74
C GLU A 118 13.66 -7.34 1.35
N ARG A 119 13.54 -8.13 0.31
CA ARG A 119 13.38 -7.65 -1.07
C ARG A 119 11.97 -7.94 -1.55
N LEU A 120 11.29 -6.96 -2.10
CA LEU A 120 9.94 -7.13 -2.66
C LEU A 120 9.88 -8.29 -3.67
N ALA A 121 10.91 -8.40 -4.55
CA ALA A 121 10.96 -9.40 -5.60
C ALA A 121 11.06 -10.86 -5.09
N ASP A 122 11.41 -11.08 -3.83
CA ASP A 122 11.45 -12.40 -3.23
C ASP A 122 10.05 -12.88 -2.80
N HIS A 123 9.08 -11.97 -2.75
CA HIS A 123 7.71 -12.22 -2.28
C HIS A 123 6.64 -11.99 -3.35
N ILE A 124 6.87 -11.06 -4.30
CA ILE A 124 5.89 -10.64 -5.29
C ILE A 124 6.59 -10.52 -6.65
N GLU A 125 6.03 -11.18 -7.65
CA GLU A 125 6.42 -10.98 -9.06
C GLU A 125 5.61 -9.82 -9.64
N LEU A 126 6.30 -8.76 -10.08
CA LEU A 126 5.68 -7.62 -10.76
C LEU A 126 5.92 -7.72 -12.27
N MET A 127 4.86 -7.74 -13.03
CA MET A 127 4.92 -7.71 -14.50
C MET A 127 4.68 -6.29 -15.01
N PRO A 128 5.54 -5.77 -15.91
CA PRO A 128 5.31 -4.45 -16.49
C PRO A 128 4.07 -4.46 -17.38
N VAL A 129 3.25 -3.41 -17.28
CA VAL A 129 2.11 -3.17 -18.16
C VAL A 129 2.51 -2.18 -19.25
N THR A 130 2.34 -2.56 -20.51
CA THR A 130 2.67 -1.70 -21.65
C THR A 130 1.59 -1.79 -22.74
N PRO A 131 0.98 -0.68 -23.15
CA PRO A 131 1.07 0.65 -22.54
C PRO A 131 0.38 0.68 -21.16
N TRP A 132 0.69 1.69 -20.34
CA TRP A 132 0.01 1.88 -19.04
C TRP A 132 -1.47 2.20 -19.23
N TYR A 133 -1.78 3.04 -20.24
CA TYR A 133 -3.14 3.37 -20.66
C TYR A 133 -3.22 3.40 -22.17
N ARG A 134 -4.35 2.92 -22.71
CA ARG A 134 -4.75 3.12 -24.09
C ARG A 134 -6.07 3.87 -24.13
N MET A 135 -6.06 5.03 -24.77
CA MET A 135 -7.25 5.82 -25.00
C MET A 135 -7.62 5.72 -26.49
N GLN A 136 -8.86 5.36 -26.75
CA GLN A 136 -9.41 5.32 -28.10
C GLN A 136 -10.49 6.39 -28.19
N PHE A 137 -10.41 7.21 -29.23
CA PHE A 137 -11.32 8.31 -29.48
C PHE A 137 -12.38 7.90 -30.50
N ASP A 138 -13.47 8.68 -30.60
CA ASP A 138 -14.61 8.39 -31.47
C ASP A 138 -14.26 8.43 -32.95
N ASP A 139 -13.24 9.21 -33.34
CA ASP A 139 -12.70 9.28 -34.69
C ASP A 139 -11.80 8.09 -35.06
N GLY A 140 -11.65 7.12 -34.15
CA GLY A 140 -10.79 5.95 -34.30
C GLY A 140 -9.32 6.18 -33.99
N SER A 141 -8.92 7.40 -33.67
CA SER A 141 -7.54 7.66 -33.24
C SER A 141 -7.24 7.00 -31.88
N VAL A 142 -5.98 6.63 -31.66
CA VAL A 142 -5.52 5.94 -30.46
C VAL A 142 -4.32 6.66 -29.89
N PHE A 143 -4.37 6.90 -28.58
CA PHE A 143 -3.25 7.41 -27.80
C PHE A 143 -2.82 6.35 -26.78
N ASN A 144 -1.55 5.94 -26.84
CA ASN A 144 -0.96 5.03 -25.86
C ASN A 144 -0.08 5.83 -24.90
N TYR A 145 -0.40 5.78 -23.63
CA TYR A 145 0.39 6.41 -22.58
C TYR A 145 1.21 5.37 -21.84
N GLY A 146 2.51 5.55 -21.78
CA GLY A 146 3.45 4.66 -21.09
C GLY A 146 4.79 4.57 -21.79
N GLY A 147 5.77 3.99 -21.10
CA GLY A 147 7.13 3.86 -21.59
C GLY A 147 8.03 5.05 -21.23
N SER A 148 9.02 5.34 -22.09
CA SER A 148 9.93 6.47 -21.86
C SER A 148 9.31 7.82 -22.25
N THR A 149 9.92 8.90 -21.77
CA THR A 149 9.52 10.26 -22.14
C THR A 149 9.45 10.45 -23.67
N GLU A 150 10.44 9.91 -24.41
CA GLU A 150 10.49 9.99 -25.86
C GLU A 150 9.33 9.23 -26.52
N GLN A 151 8.96 8.09 -25.99
CA GLN A 151 7.83 7.32 -26.50
C GLN A 151 6.51 8.06 -26.28
N ILE A 152 6.34 8.66 -25.11
CA ILE A 152 5.15 9.48 -24.80
C ILE A 152 5.10 10.71 -25.69
N GLN A 153 6.25 11.41 -25.89
CA GLN A 153 6.34 12.52 -26.82
C GLN A 153 5.93 12.15 -28.26
N ALA A 154 6.37 10.97 -28.73
CA ALA A 154 6.00 10.48 -30.06
C ALA A 154 4.49 10.22 -30.18
N GLU A 155 3.86 9.71 -29.12
CA GLU A 155 2.41 9.53 -29.06
C GLU A 155 1.66 10.87 -29.06
N ILE A 156 2.13 11.86 -28.27
CA ILE A 156 1.55 13.20 -28.22
C ILE A 156 1.69 13.89 -29.58
N ALA A 157 2.83 13.71 -30.28
CA ALA A 157 3.08 14.32 -31.56
C ALA A 157 2.08 13.92 -32.67
N LYS A 158 1.42 12.79 -32.54
CA LYS A 158 0.33 12.37 -33.45
C LYS A 158 -0.87 13.31 -33.38
N PHE A 159 -1.05 14.02 -32.29
CA PHE A 159 -2.16 14.94 -32.03
C PHE A 159 -1.68 16.42 -32.10
N SER A 160 -0.52 16.71 -31.50
CA SER A 160 0.03 18.06 -31.42
C SER A 160 1.55 18.01 -31.26
N VAL A 161 2.25 18.44 -32.32
CA VAL A 161 3.71 18.58 -32.32
C VAL A 161 4.16 19.63 -31.29
N ALA A 162 3.40 20.71 -31.13
CA ALA A 162 3.72 21.77 -30.18
C ALA A 162 3.65 21.31 -28.74
N ASP A 163 2.67 20.45 -28.40
CA ASP A 163 2.51 19.91 -27.02
C ASP A 163 3.56 18.83 -26.76
N ALA A 164 3.89 18.00 -27.74
CA ALA A 164 4.97 17.03 -27.64
C ALA A 164 6.30 17.70 -27.26
N ALA A 165 6.60 18.85 -27.85
CA ALA A 165 7.82 19.60 -27.56
C ALA A 165 7.87 20.17 -26.15
N ARG A 166 6.70 20.39 -25.51
CA ARG A 166 6.58 20.93 -24.15
C ARG A 166 6.56 19.83 -23.08
N TYR A 167 6.20 18.62 -23.44
CA TYR A 167 5.98 17.51 -22.48
C TYR A 167 7.15 17.27 -21.51
N PRO A 168 8.46 17.33 -21.91
CA PRO A 168 9.57 17.10 -20.98
C PRO A 168 9.68 18.13 -19.85
N ALA A 169 8.97 19.24 -19.93
CA ALA A 169 8.97 20.29 -18.91
C ALA A 169 7.95 20.04 -17.78
N TYR A 170 7.14 18.99 -17.92
CA TYR A 170 6.17 18.55 -16.91
C TYR A 170 6.67 17.33 -16.16
#